data_d71addcaf911a397866e74f6fd2cce95
#
_entry.id   d71addcaf911a397866e74f6fd2cce95
#
_cell.length_a   1.000
_cell.length_b   1.000
_cell.length_c   1.000
_cell.angle_alpha   90.00
_cell.angle_beta   90.00
_cell.angle_gamma   90.00
#
_symmetry.space_group_name_H-M   'P 1'
#
loop_
_entity.id
_entity.type
_entity.pdbx_description
1 polymer ?
#
loop_
_entity_poly.entity_id
_entity_poly.type
_entity_poly.pdbx_seq_one_letter_code
_entity_poly.pdbx_strand_id
1 'polypeptide(L)'
;LSKRALKMMLKSKWGRIINISSASASIGNRGQSNYAAAKAGVEAFTKSLAKEVGKRDITINAVAPGFISTDMTQNNDGVNEEYIIKEIPLGRFGEPEEVANLVNFLCSDESSYITGQTIHINGGLYM
;
A
#
# COMPACT_ATOMS: atom_id res chain seq x y z
N LEU A 1 9.09 9.89 9.81
CA LEU A 1 7.66 10.20 10.03
C LEU A 1 7.05 9.25 11.05
N SER A 2 6.99 7.93 10.84
CA SER A 2 6.30 6.96 11.71
C SER A 2 6.72 7.03 13.18
N LYS A 3 8.03 7.19 13.49
CA LYS A 3 8.51 7.33 14.88
C LYS A 3 7.93 8.53 15.61
N ARG A 4 7.71 9.65 14.92
CA ARG A 4 7.11 10.87 15.50
C ARG A 4 5.61 10.70 15.72
N ALA A 5 4.90 10.20 14.71
CA ALA A 5 3.47 9.91 14.79
C ALA A 5 3.19 8.92 15.92
N LEU A 6 3.98 7.84 16.00
CA LEU A 6 3.82 6.81 17.02
C LEU A 6 3.93 7.36 18.45
N LYS A 7 4.84 8.31 18.72
CA LYS A 7 4.94 8.94 20.04
C LYS A 7 3.66 9.65 20.47
N MET A 8 2.95 10.26 19.53
CA MET A 8 1.66 10.92 19.78
C MET A 8 0.55 9.89 19.98
N MET A 9 0.49 8.88 19.11
CA MET A 9 -0.51 7.81 19.17
C MET A 9 -0.41 6.99 20.45
N LEU A 10 0.80 6.72 20.93
CA LEU A 10 1.03 6.04 22.21
C LEU A 10 0.48 6.82 23.42
N LYS A 11 0.47 8.15 23.36
CA LYS A 11 -0.11 9.00 24.41
C LYS A 11 -1.64 8.99 24.35
N SER A 12 -2.22 9.04 23.15
CA SER A 12 -3.67 9.00 22.95
C SER A 12 -4.26 7.59 23.09
N LYS A 13 -3.43 6.54 23.10
CA LYS A 13 -3.84 5.12 23.08
C LYS A 13 -4.79 4.81 21.91
N TRP A 14 -4.56 5.44 20.79
CA TRP A 14 -5.25 5.22 19.52
C TRP A 14 -4.38 5.69 18.37
N GLY A 15 -4.40 4.96 17.27
CA GLY A 15 -3.71 5.39 16.08
C GLY A 15 -3.90 4.45 14.89
N ARG A 16 -3.74 5.02 13.70
CA ARG A 16 -3.78 4.30 12.41
C ARG A 16 -2.61 4.78 11.56
N ILE A 17 -1.76 3.86 11.13
CA ILE A 17 -0.63 4.15 10.22
C ILE A 17 -0.83 3.32 8.97
N ILE A 18 -0.94 3.99 7.84
CA ILE A 18 -1.05 3.35 6.53
C ILE A 18 0.20 3.70 5.73
N ASN A 19 1.00 2.69 5.44
CA ASN A 19 2.18 2.82 4.59
C ASN A 19 1.81 2.50 3.14
N ILE A 20 2.29 3.29 2.20
CA ILE A 20 2.05 3.03 0.78
C ILE A 20 3.22 2.23 0.22
N SER A 21 2.95 0.95 -0.11
CA SER A 21 3.83 0.04 -0.81
C SER A 21 3.56 0.10 -2.34
N SER A 22 3.73 -1.01 -3.01
CA SER A 22 3.45 -1.19 -4.44
C SER A 22 3.33 -2.68 -4.75
N ALA A 23 2.54 -3.06 -5.73
CA ALA A 23 2.54 -4.41 -6.28
C ALA A 23 3.93 -4.87 -6.74
N SER A 24 4.78 -3.92 -7.18
CA SER A 24 6.18 -4.20 -7.55
C SER A 24 7.03 -4.79 -6.42
N ALA A 25 6.64 -4.60 -5.16
CA ALA A 25 7.33 -5.22 -4.02
C ALA A 25 7.19 -6.76 -4.03
N SER A 26 6.06 -7.26 -4.51
CA SER A 26 5.73 -8.69 -4.56
C SER A 26 6.03 -9.34 -5.91
N ILE A 27 5.73 -8.64 -7.00
CA ILE A 27 5.90 -9.16 -8.37
C ILE A 27 7.36 -9.03 -8.82
N GLY A 28 8.03 -7.95 -8.42
CA GLY A 28 9.26 -7.47 -9.04
C GLY A 28 8.99 -6.80 -10.40
N ASN A 29 9.89 -5.92 -10.81
CA ASN A 29 9.80 -5.27 -12.12
C ASN A 29 11.22 -5.09 -12.68
N ARG A 30 11.40 -5.39 -13.96
CA ARG A 30 12.70 -5.21 -14.63
C ARG A 30 13.13 -3.74 -14.54
N GLY A 31 14.37 -3.50 -14.11
CA GLY A 31 14.91 -2.15 -13.93
C GLY A 31 14.50 -1.43 -12.63
N GLN A 32 13.69 -2.07 -11.78
CA GLN A 32 13.18 -1.48 -10.54
C GLN A 32 13.63 -2.22 -9.27
N SER A 33 14.80 -2.88 -9.28
CA SER A 33 15.28 -3.67 -8.14
C SER A 33 15.39 -2.86 -6.83
N ASN A 34 15.91 -1.62 -6.91
CA ASN A 34 15.99 -0.71 -5.78
C ASN A 34 14.61 -0.24 -5.29
N TYR A 35 13.70 0.06 -6.20
CA TYR A 35 12.33 0.44 -5.87
C TYR A 35 11.58 -0.72 -5.21
N ALA A 36 11.63 -1.91 -5.80
CA ALA A 36 11.01 -3.11 -5.25
C ALA A 36 11.57 -3.44 -3.85
N ALA A 37 12.90 -3.38 -3.68
CA ALA A 37 13.54 -3.60 -2.38
C ALA A 37 13.07 -2.58 -1.33
N ALA A 38 12.97 -1.29 -1.69
CA ALA A 38 12.50 -0.25 -0.79
C ALA A 38 11.03 -0.50 -0.37
N LYS A 39 10.16 -0.86 -1.32
CA LYS A 39 8.74 -1.11 -1.04
C LYS A 39 8.54 -2.41 -0.26
N ALA A 40 9.28 -3.47 -0.53
CA ALA A 40 9.30 -4.70 0.28
C ALA A 40 9.78 -4.42 1.72
N GLY A 41 10.77 -3.53 1.87
CA GLY A 41 11.22 -3.06 3.19
C GLY A 41 10.12 -2.34 3.98
N VAL A 42 9.28 -1.54 3.31
CA VAL A 42 8.11 -0.89 3.92
C VAL A 42 7.10 -1.94 4.43
N GLU A 43 6.87 -3.01 3.69
CA GLU A 43 5.98 -4.10 4.11
C GLU A 43 6.53 -4.87 5.31
N ALA A 44 7.81 -5.21 5.30
CA ALA A 44 8.47 -5.84 6.44
C ALA A 44 8.47 -4.95 7.68
N PHE A 45 8.74 -3.65 7.52
CA PHE A 45 8.64 -2.64 8.57
C PHE A 45 7.22 -2.58 9.15
N THR A 46 6.19 -2.57 8.31
CA THR A 46 4.78 -2.57 8.70
C THR A 46 4.45 -3.73 9.63
N LYS A 47 4.85 -4.95 9.25
CA LYS A 47 4.64 -6.17 10.04
C LYS A 47 5.33 -6.12 11.39
N SER A 48 6.58 -5.66 11.42
CA SER A 48 7.36 -5.58 12.65
C SER A 48 6.78 -4.57 13.62
N LEU A 49 6.48 -3.36 13.12
CA LEU A 49 5.96 -2.28 13.96
C LEU A 49 4.54 -2.60 14.48
N ALA A 50 3.70 -3.26 13.69
CA ALA A 50 2.38 -3.70 14.12
C ALA A 50 2.45 -4.63 15.35
N LYS A 51 3.42 -5.55 15.38
CA LYS A 51 3.65 -6.44 16.53
C LYS A 51 4.08 -5.69 17.79
N GLU A 52 4.85 -4.61 17.63
CA GLU A 52 5.35 -3.81 18.75
C GLU A 52 4.25 -3.01 19.45
N VAL A 53 3.24 -2.54 18.70
CA VAL A 53 2.29 -1.55 19.21
C VAL A 53 0.84 -2.01 19.27
N GLY A 54 0.51 -3.21 18.78
CA GLY A 54 -0.87 -3.68 18.66
C GLY A 54 -1.69 -3.65 19.95
N LYS A 55 -1.05 -3.87 21.12
CA LYS A 55 -1.71 -3.80 22.43
C LYS A 55 -2.13 -2.38 22.85
N ARG A 56 -1.87 -1.38 22.03
CA ARG A 56 -2.11 0.05 22.31
C ARG A 56 -3.24 0.65 21.48
N ASP A 57 -4.07 -0.20 20.86
CA ASP A 57 -5.10 0.21 19.90
C ASP A 57 -4.53 1.05 18.73
N ILE A 58 -3.33 0.66 18.30
CA ILE A 58 -2.67 1.27 17.15
C ILE A 58 -2.55 0.18 16.07
N THR A 59 -3.18 0.39 14.93
CA THR A 59 -3.03 -0.50 13.78
C THR A 59 -2.05 0.09 12.76
N ILE A 60 -1.28 -0.80 12.14
CA ILE A 60 -0.29 -0.42 11.13
C ILE A 60 -0.43 -1.37 9.96
N ASN A 61 -0.80 -0.84 8.79
CA ASN A 61 -1.00 -1.62 7.59
C ASN A 61 -0.26 -1.01 6.40
N ALA A 62 -0.06 -1.78 5.37
CA ALA A 62 0.42 -1.30 4.09
C ALA A 62 -0.66 -1.48 3.02
N VAL A 63 -0.76 -0.51 2.13
CA VAL A 63 -1.54 -0.60 0.89
C VAL A 63 -0.56 -0.74 -0.25
N ALA A 64 -0.76 -1.73 -1.11
CA ALA A 64 0.09 -2.02 -2.26
C ALA A 64 -0.71 -1.82 -3.56
N PRO A 65 -0.73 -0.59 -4.12
CA PRO A 65 -1.39 -0.32 -5.39
C PRO A 65 -0.70 -1.05 -6.55
N GLY A 66 -1.49 -1.43 -7.55
CA GLY A 66 -1.03 -1.82 -8.87
C GLY A 66 -0.81 -0.58 -9.77
N PHE A 67 -1.21 -0.70 -11.03
CA PHE A 67 -1.21 0.43 -11.95
C PHE A 67 -2.43 1.31 -11.71
N ILE A 68 -2.15 2.57 -11.36
CA ILE A 68 -3.15 3.60 -11.05
C ILE A 68 -3.05 4.70 -12.10
N SER A 69 -4.20 5.14 -12.60
CA SER A 69 -4.32 6.24 -13.56
C SER A 69 -3.90 7.55 -12.88
N THR A 70 -2.76 8.09 -13.30
CA THR A 70 -2.20 9.35 -12.79
C THR A 70 -1.57 10.10 -13.97
N ASP A 71 -1.32 11.40 -13.81
CA ASP A 71 -0.63 12.20 -14.83
C ASP A 71 0.73 11.59 -15.22
N MET A 72 1.39 10.88 -14.30
CA MET A 72 2.65 10.19 -14.56
C MET A 72 2.49 8.94 -15.43
N THR A 73 1.36 8.26 -15.36
CA THR A 73 1.07 7.09 -16.21
C THR A 73 0.58 7.50 -17.59
N GLN A 74 -0.14 8.62 -17.71
CA GLN A 74 -0.66 9.14 -18.98
C GLN A 74 0.42 9.74 -19.89
N ASN A 75 1.57 10.16 -19.33
CA ASN A 75 2.68 10.81 -20.08
C ASN A 75 3.88 9.91 -20.36
N ASN A 76 3.77 8.59 -20.15
CA ASN A 76 4.86 7.67 -20.41
C ASN A 76 4.85 7.17 -21.87
N ASP A 77 5.51 7.91 -22.76
CA ASP A 77 5.68 7.60 -24.20
C ASP A 77 6.37 6.25 -24.51
N GLY A 78 6.68 5.43 -23.52
CA GLY A 78 7.41 4.17 -23.70
C GLY A 78 6.73 2.93 -23.11
N VAL A 79 5.64 3.08 -22.39
CA VAL A 79 4.91 1.97 -21.76
C VAL A 79 3.69 1.63 -22.60
N ASN A 80 3.65 0.42 -23.14
CA ASN A 80 2.48 -0.06 -23.89
C ASN A 80 1.34 -0.34 -22.87
N GLU A 81 0.49 0.65 -22.66
CA GLU A 81 -0.66 0.57 -21.74
C GLU A 81 -1.57 -0.61 -22.06
N GLU A 82 -1.81 -0.88 -23.35
CA GLU A 82 -2.64 -2.01 -23.79
C GLU A 82 -2.07 -3.36 -23.34
N TYR A 83 -0.74 -3.48 -23.32
CA TYR A 83 -0.09 -4.69 -22.83
C TYR A 83 -0.29 -4.86 -21.33
N ILE A 84 -0.12 -3.78 -20.56
CA ILE A 84 -0.31 -3.82 -19.10
C ILE A 84 -1.77 -4.12 -18.75
N ILE A 85 -2.72 -3.48 -19.44
CA ILE A 85 -4.16 -3.68 -19.20
C ILE A 85 -4.56 -5.14 -19.41
N LYS A 86 -3.95 -5.83 -20.39
CA LYS A 86 -4.20 -7.26 -20.66
C LYS A 86 -3.75 -8.17 -19.52
N GLU A 87 -2.73 -7.76 -18.76
CA GLU A 87 -2.23 -8.52 -17.60
C GLU A 87 -3.08 -8.29 -16.36
N ILE A 88 -3.95 -7.27 -16.35
CA ILE A 88 -4.83 -6.94 -15.21
C ILE A 88 -6.18 -7.66 -15.41
N PRO A 89 -6.57 -8.60 -14.53
CA PRO A 89 -7.85 -9.31 -14.66
C PRO A 89 -9.08 -8.40 -14.75
N LEU A 90 -9.11 -7.25 -14.07
CA LEU A 90 -10.20 -6.27 -14.20
C LEU A 90 -10.15 -5.45 -15.51
N GLY A 91 -9.11 -5.62 -16.34
CA GLY A 91 -9.02 -5.02 -17.68
C GLY A 91 -8.90 -3.50 -17.71
N ARG A 92 -8.46 -2.87 -16.62
CA ARG A 92 -8.25 -1.42 -16.53
C ARG A 92 -7.24 -1.06 -15.45
N PHE A 93 -6.72 0.14 -15.51
CA PHE A 93 -6.01 0.74 -14.38
C PHE A 93 -7.00 1.06 -13.25
N GLY A 94 -6.48 1.10 -12.02
CA GLY A 94 -7.22 1.63 -10.88
C GLY A 94 -7.24 3.15 -10.89
N GLU A 95 -8.22 3.72 -10.19
CA GLU A 95 -8.30 5.17 -10.00
C GLU A 95 -7.73 5.56 -8.63
N PRO A 96 -7.16 6.77 -8.47
CA PRO A 96 -6.64 7.26 -7.20
C PRO A 96 -7.67 7.18 -6.07
N GLU A 97 -8.94 7.43 -6.37
CA GLU A 97 -10.05 7.37 -5.43
C GLU A 97 -10.27 5.97 -4.86
N GLU A 98 -10.01 4.92 -5.64
CA GLU A 98 -10.12 3.53 -5.17
C GLU A 98 -9.07 3.25 -4.10
N VAL A 99 -7.84 3.75 -4.28
CA VAL A 99 -6.78 3.67 -3.27
C VAL A 99 -7.13 4.50 -2.03
N ALA A 100 -7.64 5.71 -2.23
CA ALA A 100 -8.05 6.60 -1.15
C ALA A 100 -9.18 5.98 -0.31
N ASN A 101 -10.15 5.33 -0.94
CA ASN A 101 -11.25 4.65 -0.25
C ASN A 101 -10.75 3.51 0.66
N LEU A 102 -9.78 2.71 0.18
CA LEU A 102 -9.15 1.67 0.99
C LEU A 102 -8.38 2.26 2.17
N VAL A 103 -7.61 3.33 1.94
CA VAL A 103 -6.88 4.04 3.01
C VAL A 103 -7.86 4.58 4.04
N ASN A 104 -8.96 5.20 3.61
CA ASN A 104 -10.00 5.73 4.50
C ASN A 104 -10.63 4.61 5.35
N PHE A 105 -10.97 3.47 4.75
CA PHE A 105 -11.46 2.30 5.50
C PHE A 105 -10.44 1.84 6.55
N LEU A 106 -9.16 1.73 6.19
CA LEU A 106 -8.12 1.29 7.13
C LEU A 106 -7.82 2.33 8.23
N CYS A 107 -8.22 3.58 8.06
CA CYS A 107 -8.15 4.61 9.08
C CYS A 107 -9.34 4.63 10.02
N SER A 108 -10.40 3.91 9.70
CA SER A 108 -11.65 3.89 10.47
C SER A 108 -11.65 2.83 11.59
N ASP A 109 -12.66 2.86 12.45
CA ASP A 109 -12.80 1.90 13.54
C ASP A 109 -13.31 0.53 13.04
N GLU A 110 -13.95 0.47 11.87
CA GLU A 110 -14.41 -0.78 11.23
C GLU A 110 -13.24 -1.70 10.89
N SER A 111 -12.03 -1.15 10.74
CA SER A 111 -10.80 -1.92 10.47
C SER A 111 -9.96 -2.19 11.72
N SER A 112 -10.50 -1.99 12.92
CA SER A 112 -9.76 -2.08 14.18
C SER A 112 -9.09 -3.44 14.45
N TYR A 113 -9.54 -4.51 13.82
CA TYR A 113 -8.93 -5.85 13.91
C TYR A 113 -7.98 -6.18 12.75
N ILE A 114 -7.67 -5.20 11.88
CA ILE A 114 -6.75 -5.36 10.76
C ILE A 114 -5.44 -4.65 11.11
N THR A 115 -4.36 -5.41 11.33
CA THR A 115 -3.03 -4.85 11.58
C THR A 115 -1.93 -5.77 11.05
N GLY A 116 -0.81 -5.19 10.64
CA GLY A 116 0.35 -5.90 10.08
C GLY A 116 0.11 -6.46 8.67
N GLN A 117 -0.97 -6.06 8.00
CA GLN A 117 -1.32 -6.56 6.68
C GLN A 117 -0.77 -5.67 5.57
N THR A 118 -0.41 -6.31 4.45
CA THR A 118 -0.25 -5.64 3.16
C THR A 118 -1.48 -5.97 2.32
N ILE A 119 -2.28 -4.95 2.01
CA ILE A 119 -3.51 -5.11 1.24
C ILE A 119 -3.25 -4.62 -0.17
N HIS A 120 -3.37 -5.55 -1.12
CA HIS A 120 -3.21 -5.26 -2.54
C HIS A 120 -4.48 -4.64 -3.11
N ILE A 121 -4.31 -3.56 -3.89
CA ILE A 121 -5.35 -2.92 -4.68
C ILE A 121 -4.82 -2.74 -6.10
N ASN A 122 -4.97 -3.79 -6.91
CA ASN A 122 -4.23 -3.92 -8.15
C ASN A 122 -5.03 -4.56 -9.31
N GLY A 123 -6.35 -4.67 -9.16
CA GLY A 123 -7.23 -5.26 -10.18
C GLY A 123 -6.98 -6.76 -10.45
N GLY A 124 -6.30 -7.46 -9.54
CA GLY A 124 -5.95 -8.88 -9.69
C GLY A 124 -4.59 -9.11 -10.37
N LEU A 125 -3.81 -8.06 -10.65
CA LEU A 125 -2.47 -8.17 -11.25
C LEU A 125 -1.53 -9.09 -10.45
N TYR A 126 -1.71 -9.11 -9.14
CA TYR A 126 -1.03 -9.99 -8.20
C TYR A 126 -2.03 -10.48 -7.14
N MET A 127 -2.02 -11.80 -6.90
CA MET A 127 -2.88 -12.49 -5.93
C MET A 127 -2.05 -13.40 -5.03
#